data_8e7cbd6976b8d7ea31277b0de7067662
#
_entry.id   8e7cbd6976b8d7ea31277b0de7067662
#
_cell.length_a   1.000
_cell.length_b   1.000
_cell.length_c   1.000
_cell.angle_alpha   90.00
_cell.angle_beta   90.00
_cell.angle_gamma   90.00
#
_symmetry.space_group_name_H-M   'P 1'
#
loop_
_entity.id
_entity.type
_entity.pdbx_description
1 polymer ?
#
loop_
_entity_poly.entity_id
_entity_poly.type
_entity_poly.pdbx_seq_one_letter_code
_entity_poly.pdbx_strand_id
1 'polypeptide(L)'
;MSYGSQHADTPWTAWALAFLIALPLSTTNALTEELITRWAVVASLTGRWEAAAPWASALIFGSVHWFGIPGGAVGALMAGFLGWLLARSIQDTRGIGWAWIVHFCQDVLIFTVTIALFL
;
A
#
# COMPACT_ATOMS: atom_id res chain seq x y z
N MET A 1 12.40 -28.00 -16.91
CA MET A 1 12.25 -27.67 -15.48
C MET A 1 10.97 -26.88 -15.31
N SER A 2 9.93 -27.50 -14.74
CA SER A 2 8.61 -26.86 -14.62
C SER A 2 8.52 -26.02 -13.35
N TYR A 3 8.67 -24.72 -13.49
CA TYR A 3 8.47 -23.73 -12.42
C TYR A 3 6.99 -23.56 -12.04
N GLY A 4 6.07 -24.23 -12.73
CA GLY A 4 4.62 -23.98 -12.61
C GLY A 4 3.86 -24.85 -11.61
N SER A 5 4.48 -25.85 -10.98
CA SER A 5 3.74 -26.84 -10.19
C SER A 5 3.89 -26.75 -8.67
N GLN A 6 4.80 -25.92 -8.15
CA GLN A 6 5.03 -25.85 -6.70
C GLN A 6 4.01 -24.98 -5.92
N HIS A 7 3.28 -24.08 -6.61
CA HIS A 7 2.34 -23.18 -5.94
C HIS A 7 0.88 -23.66 -5.96
N ALA A 8 0.56 -24.72 -6.71
CA ALA A 8 -0.80 -25.23 -6.79
C ALA A 8 -1.25 -25.99 -5.53
N ASP A 9 -0.32 -26.38 -4.67
CA ASP A 9 -0.56 -27.27 -3.53
C ASP A 9 -0.40 -26.60 -2.16
N THR A 10 -0.38 -25.26 -2.09
CA THR A 10 -0.32 -24.53 -0.80
C THR A 10 -1.58 -24.87 0.00
N PRO A 11 -1.46 -25.54 1.16
CA PRO A 11 -2.61 -25.99 1.91
C PRO A 11 -3.43 -24.81 2.45
N TRP A 12 -4.74 -25.00 2.59
CA TRP A 12 -5.63 -23.95 3.11
C TRP A 12 -5.22 -23.43 4.49
N THR A 13 -4.57 -24.27 5.29
CA THR A 13 -4.03 -23.89 6.61
C THR A 13 -2.92 -22.84 6.51
N ALA A 14 -2.07 -22.93 5.49
CA ALA A 14 -1.05 -21.92 5.22
C ALA A 14 -1.68 -20.58 4.82
N TRP A 15 -2.73 -20.60 4.00
CA TRP A 15 -3.48 -19.39 3.64
C TRP A 15 -4.15 -18.75 4.87
N ALA A 16 -4.77 -19.57 5.73
CA ALA A 16 -5.42 -19.09 6.95
C ALA A 16 -4.38 -18.47 7.92
N LEU A 17 -3.25 -19.12 8.10
CA LEU A 17 -2.18 -18.61 8.96
C LEU A 17 -1.57 -17.33 8.37
N ALA A 18 -1.31 -17.30 7.07
CA ALA A 18 -0.81 -16.12 6.38
C ALA A 18 -1.75 -14.92 6.54
N PHE A 19 -3.06 -15.14 6.38
CA PHE A 19 -4.06 -14.10 6.59
C PHE A 19 -4.04 -13.55 8.02
N LEU A 20 -3.98 -14.42 9.04
CA LEU A 20 -3.93 -14.00 10.44
C LEU A 20 -2.67 -13.19 10.76
N ILE A 21 -1.53 -13.56 10.16
CA ILE A 21 -0.27 -12.81 10.29
C ILE A 21 -0.34 -11.48 9.53
N ALA A 22 -0.96 -11.48 8.36
CA ALA A 22 -1.09 -10.29 7.53
C ALA A 22 -1.90 -9.17 8.20
N LEU A 23 -2.91 -9.49 9.01
CA LEU A 23 -3.78 -8.49 9.65
C LEU A 23 -3.01 -7.46 10.51
N PRO A 24 -2.22 -7.84 11.53
CA PRO A 24 -1.48 -6.87 12.32
C PRO A 24 -0.37 -6.18 11.53
N LEU A 25 0.28 -6.88 10.60
CA LEU A 25 1.31 -6.30 9.75
C LEU A 25 0.72 -5.21 8.85
N SER A 26 -0.39 -5.50 8.18
CA SER A 26 -1.08 -4.54 7.31
C SER A 26 -1.62 -3.34 8.10
N THR A 27 -2.12 -3.56 9.32
CA THR A 27 -2.59 -2.49 10.18
C THR A 27 -1.47 -1.49 10.48
N THR A 28 -0.32 -1.97 10.91
CA THR A 28 0.82 -1.13 11.28
C THR A 28 1.48 -0.49 10.05
N ASN A 29 1.67 -1.26 8.99
CA ASN A 29 2.29 -0.76 7.76
C ASN A 29 1.45 0.34 7.11
N ALA A 30 0.18 0.05 6.83
CA ALA A 30 -0.72 1.01 6.20
C ALA A 30 -0.87 2.28 7.05
N LEU A 31 -1.00 2.16 8.39
CA LEU A 31 -1.10 3.33 9.24
C LEU A 31 0.16 4.20 9.21
N THR A 32 1.33 3.58 9.32
CA THR A 32 2.61 4.27 9.30
C THR A 32 2.83 4.99 7.96
N GLU A 33 2.59 4.29 6.85
CA GLU A 33 2.77 4.86 5.53
C GLU A 33 1.76 5.97 5.24
N GLU A 34 0.49 5.82 5.64
CA GLU A 34 -0.52 6.87 5.47
C GLU A 34 -0.19 8.12 6.30
N LEU A 35 0.30 7.97 7.52
CA LEU A 35 0.69 9.11 8.34
C LEU A 35 1.88 9.86 7.74
N ILE A 36 2.89 9.16 7.27
CA ILE A 36 4.14 9.77 6.79
C ILE A 36 4.00 10.30 5.36
N THR A 37 3.49 9.49 4.44
CA THR A 37 3.54 9.80 3.00
C THR A 37 2.31 10.53 2.47
N ARG A 38 1.20 10.56 3.25
CA ARG A 38 -0.04 11.26 2.87
C ARG A 38 -0.44 12.32 3.87
N TRP A 39 -0.76 11.94 5.10
CA TRP A 39 -1.25 12.89 6.08
C TRP A 39 -0.27 14.04 6.32
N ALA A 40 1.01 13.75 6.56
CA ALA A 40 2.04 14.76 6.76
C ALA A 40 2.21 15.65 5.53
N VAL A 41 2.15 15.09 4.32
CA VAL A 41 2.26 15.84 3.06
C VAL A 41 1.04 16.75 2.87
N VAL A 42 -0.17 16.23 3.03
CA VAL A 42 -1.41 17.01 2.89
C VAL A 42 -1.47 18.13 3.94
N ALA A 43 -1.10 17.84 5.20
CA ALA A 43 -1.09 18.82 6.28
C ALA A 43 -0.05 19.92 6.09
N SER A 44 1.06 19.61 5.41
CA SER A 44 2.14 20.56 5.17
C SER A 44 1.90 21.46 3.95
N LEU A 45 1.17 20.98 2.95
CA LEU A 45 0.88 21.68 1.71
C LEU A 45 -0.53 22.25 1.73
N THR A 46 -0.68 23.44 2.31
CA THR A 46 -1.97 24.14 2.45
C THR A 46 -2.02 25.42 1.64
N GLY A 47 -3.20 26.04 1.55
CA GLY A 47 -3.38 27.29 0.83
C GLY A 47 -3.08 27.14 -0.66
N ARG A 48 -2.20 28.00 -1.19
CA ARG A 48 -1.84 27.98 -2.63
C ARG A 48 -1.14 26.68 -3.07
N TRP A 49 -0.62 25.89 -2.13
CA TRP A 49 0.09 24.64 -2.39
C TRP A 49 -0.78 23.40 -2.23
N GLU A 50 -2.02 23.57 -1.81
CA GLU A 50 -2.94 22.45 -1.55
C GLU A 50 -3.13 21.52 -2.77
N ALA A 51 -3.22 22.08 -3.96
CA ALA A 51 -3.33 21.30 -5.19
C ALA A 51 -2.09 20.45 -5.52
N ALA A 52 -0.94 20.80 -4.96
CA ALA A 52 0.30 20.04 -5.14
C ALA A 52 0.41 18.82 -4.24
N ALA A 53 -0.34 18.76 -3.13
CA ALA A 53 -0.22 17.70 -2.14
C ALA A 53 -0.44 16.28 -2.70
N PRO A 54 -1.47 15.98 -3.52
CA PRO A 54 -1.63 14.65 -4.11
C PRO A 54 -0.46 14.26 -5.02
N TRP A 55 0.08 15.21 -5.78
CA TRP A 55 1.23 14.97 -6.67
C TRP A 55 2.52 14.72 -5.90
N ALA A 56 2.76 15.48 -4.84
CA ALA A 56 3.90 15.27 -3.95
C ALA A 56 3.84 13.89 -3.28
N SER A 57 2.66 13.51 -2.78
CA SER A 57 2.42 12.18 -2.21
C SER A 57 2.64 11.07 -3.24
N ALA A 58 2.15 11.25 -4.48
CA ALA A 58 2.36 10.32 -5.58
C ALA A 58 3.85 10.11 -5.88
N LEU A 59 4.62 11.19 -5.96
CA LEU A 59 6.06 11.12 -6.23
C LEU A 59 6.81 10.41 -5.10
N ILE A 60 6.53 10.75 -3.85
CA ILE A 60 7.17 10.12 -2.69
C ILE A 60 6.84 8.63 -2.65
N PHE A 61 5.57 8.29 -2.70
CA PHE A 61 5.13 6.91 -2.57
C PHE A 61 5.53 6.04 -3.76
N GLY A 62 5.40 6.57 -4.97
CA GLY A 62 5.86 5.89 -6.18
C GLY A 62 7.37 5.64 -6.19
N SER A 63 8.16 6.61 -5.76
CA SER A 63 9.63 6.49 -5.72
C SER A 63 10.10 5.39 -4.77
N VAL A 64 9.50 5.29 -3.60
CA VAL A 64 9.82 4.25 -2.61
C VAL A 64 9.48 2.86 -3.17
N HIS A 65 8.38 2.73 -3.90
CA HIS A 65 7.93 1.47 -4.47
C HIS A 65 8.70 1.01 -5.72
N TRP A 66 9.65 1.81 -6.20
CA TRP A 66 10.59 1.35 -7.22
C TRP A 66 11.35 0.08 -6.77
N PHE A 67 11.65 -0.01 -5.48
CA PHE A 67 12.35 -1.14 -4.87
C PHE A 67 11.40 -2.17 -4.22
N GLY A 68 10.09 -2.04 -4.41
CA GLY A 68 9.06 -2.89 -3.84
C GLY A 68 8.77 -4.16 -4.64
N ILE A 69 7.61 -4.77 -4.35
CA ILE A 69 7.06 -5.92 -5.08
C ILE A 69 5.60 -5.59 -5.46
N PRO A 70 5.26 -5.47 -6.75
CA PRO A 70 6.16 -5.39 -7.90
C PRO A 70 7.01 -4.13 -7.84
N GLY A 71 8.27 -4.21 -8.29
CA GLY A 71 9.18 -3.07 -8.32
C GLY A 71 9.27 -2.41 -9.70
N GLY A 72 10.29 -1.56 -9.86
CA GLY A 72 10.58 -0.88 -11.11
C GLY A 72 9.49 0.11 -11.53
N ALA A 73 9.41 0.40 -12.80
CA ALA A 73 8.47 1.38 -13.35
C ALA A 73 7.01 1.02 -13.07
N VAL A 74 6.63 -0.26 -13.16
CA VAL A 74 5.27 -0.72 -12.89
C VAL A 74 4.89 -0.48 -11.45
N GLY A 75 5.73 -0.92 -10.49
CA GLY A 75 5.50 -0.70 -9.06
C GLY A 75 5.42 0.77 -8.70
N ALA A 76 6.33 1.59 -9.24
CA ALA A 76 6.36 3.03 -9.00
C ALA A 76 5.09 3.73 -9.55
N LEU A 77 4.65 3.38 -10.75
CA LEU A 77 3.45 3.97 -11.36
C LEU A 77 2.17 3.57 -10.61
N MET A 78 2.03 2.30 -10.26
CA MET A 78 0.86 1.80 -9.52
C MET A 78 0.79 2.44 -8.12
N ALA A 79 1.90 2.45 -7.39
CA ALA A 79 1.98 3.06 -6.08
C ALA A 79 1.82 4.59 -6.16
N GLY A 80 2.39 5.23 -7.16
CA GLY A 80 2.22 6.67 -7.39
C GLY A 80 0.76 7.05 -7.63
N PHE A 81 0.05 6.30 -8.46
CA PHE A 81 -1.38 6.50 -8.68
C PHE A 81 -2.18 6.33 -7.39
N LEU A 82 -1.92 5.26 -6.64
CA LEU A 82 -2.55 5.03 -5.35
C LEU A 82 -2.23 6.16 -4.37
N GLY A 83 -0.98 6.60 -4.29
CA GLY A 83 -0.55 7.72 -3.46
C GLY A 83 -1.31 9.01 -3.77
N TRP A 84 -1.49 9.31 -5.06
CA TRP A 84 -2.29 10.45 -5.51
C TRP A 84 -3.76 10.32 -5.07
N LEU A 85 -4.36 9.16 -5.34
CA LEU A 85 -5.77 8.89 -5.02
C LEU A 85 -6.05 9.00 -3.51
N LEU A 86 -5.20 8.41 -2.69
CA LEU A 86 -5.37 8.40 -1.24
C LEU A 86 -5.12 9.78 -0.63
N ALA A 87 -4.14 10.54 -1.11
CA ALA A 87 -3.94 11.92 -0.69
C ALA A 87 -5.15 12.80 -1.06
N ARG A 88 -5.70 12.59 -2.24
CA ARG A 88 -6.95 13.26 -2.68
C ARG A 88 -8.12 12.90 -1.77
N SER A 89 -8.26 11.63 -1.40
CA SER A 89 -9.27 11.17 -0.43
C SER A 89 -9.16 11.88 0.92
N ILE A 90 -7.94 12.08 1.43
CA ILE A 90 -7.70 12.83 2.68
C ILE A 90 -8.16 14.28 2.56
N GLN A 91 -7.87 14.93 1.44
CA GLN A 91 -8.32 16.31 1.19
C GLN A 91 -9.84 16.40 1.14
N ASP A 92 -10.49 15.49 0.42
CA ASP A 92 -11.94 15.53 0.19
C ASP A 92 -12.72 15.15 1.46
N THR A 93 -12.25 14.19 2.25
CA THR A 93 -12.92 13.72 3.47
C THR A 93 -12.43 14.41 4.73
N ARG A 94 -11.33 15.16 4.64
CA ARG A 94 -10.66 15.80 5.79
C ARG A 94 -10.26 14.81 6.88
N GLY A 95 -9.91 13.60 6.50
CA GLY A 95 -9.51 12.55 7.43
C GLY A 95 -8.74 11.43 6.76
N ILE A 96 -8.01 10.68 7.57
CA ILE A 96 -7.14 9.57 7.12
C ILE A 96 -7.92 8.24 6.94
N GLY A 97 -9.15 8.16 7.44
CA GLY A 97 -9.88 6.89 7.58
C GLY A 97 -10.02 6.10 6.29
N TRP A 98 -10.50 6.73 5.21
CA TRP A 98 -10.64 6.05 3.90
C TRP A 98 -9.31 5.67 3.30
N ALA A 99 -8.32 6.55 3.35
CA ALA A 99 -6.98 6.27 2.85
C ALA A 99 -6.40 5.05 3.56
N TRP A 100 -6.49 5.01 4.89
CA TRP A 100 -6.01 3.88 5.68
C TRP A 100 -6.75 2.58 5.36
N ILE A 101 -8.08 2.58 5.27
CA ILE A 101 -8.88 1.37 4.98
C ILE A 101 -8.51 0.80 3.61
N VAL A 102 -8.44 1.63 2.58
CA VAL A 102 -8.09 1.17 1.22
C VAL A 102 -6.68 0.57 1.20
N HIS A 103 -5.72 1.27 1.80
CA HIS A 103 -4.33 0.78 1.87
C HIS A 103 -4.24 -0.51 2.70
N PHE A 104 -4.88 -0.55 3.87
CA PHE A 104 -4.94 -1.74 4.72
C PHE A 104 -5.48 -2.97 3.97
N CYS A 105 -6.60 -2.83 3.25
CA CYS A 105 -7.17 -3.94 2.47
C CYS A 105 -6.20 -4.42 1.38
N GLN A 106 -5.51 -3.51 0.72
CA GLN A 106 -4.51 -3.85 -0.29
C GLN A 106 -3.34 -4.60 0.34
N ASP A 107 -2.82 -4.12 1.46
CA ASP A 107 -1.73 -4.77 2.18
C ASP A 107 -2.10 -6.16 2.68
N VAL A 108 -3.31 -6.34 3.20
CA VAL A 108 -3.82 -7.67 3.62
C VAL A 108 -3.75 -8.66 2.46
N LEU A 109 -4.16 -8.26 1.28
CA LEU A 109 -4.09 -9.12 0.09
C LEU A 109 -2.63 -9.45 -0.28
N ILE A 110 -1.78 -8.43 -0.37
CA ILE A 110 -0.37 -8.59 -0.77
C ILE A 110 0.38 -9.45 0.26
N PHE A 111 0.27 -9.13 1.55
CA PHE A 111 0.97 -9.85 2.60
C PHE A 111 0.46 -11.29 2.76
N THR A 112 -0.86 -11.51 2.66
CA THR A 112 -1.42 -12.87 2.71
C THR A 112 -0.84 -13.73 1.60
N VAL A 113 -0.87 -13.26 0.36
CA VAL A 113 -0.31 -14.00 -0.78
C VAL A 113 1.18 -14.22 -0.59
N THR A 114 1.93 -13.18 -0.26
CA THR A 114 3.38 -13.27 -0.09
C THR A 114 3.74 -14.26 1.01
N ILE A 115 3.12 -14.17 2.19
CA ILE A 115 3.43 -15.06 3.32
C ILE A 115 3.01 -16.50 3.01
N ALA A 116 1.83 -16.72 2.43
CA ALA A 116 1.33 -18.07 2.11
C ALA A 116 2.25 -18.83 1.14
N LEU A 117 2.93 -18.10 0.24
CA LEU A 117 3.87 -18.71 -0.71
C LEU A 117 5.22 -19.09 -0.06
N PHE A 118 5.50 -18.60 1.14
CA PHE A 118 6.71 -18.94 1.89
C PHE A 118 6.47 -19.94 3.05
N LEU A 119 5.22 -20.26 3.35
CA LEU A 119 4.84 -21.28 4.33
C LEU A 119 4.68 -22.67 3.70
#